data_3850b78256d27093ce0a139b62537f12
#
_entry.id   3850b78256d27093ce0a139b62537f12
#
_cell.length_a   1.000
_cell.length_b   1.000
_cell.length_c   1.000
_cell.angle_alpha   90.00
_cell.angle_beta   90.00
_cell.angle_gamma   90.00
#
_symmetry.space_group_name_H-M   'P 1'
#
loop_
_entity.id
_entity.type
_entity.pdbx_description
1 polymer ?
#
loop_
_entity_poly.entity_id
_entity_poly.type
_entity_poly.pdbx_seq_one_letter_code
_entity_poly.pdbx_strand_id
1 'polypeptide(L)'
;RFSSYVAKGQGRLGADGETEHSAPSGKVDDPIITRHRPLIVLAESHSKNITLRDRAEWERNVRRGRSARGSITVQGWRHPGGELWLPNTLVSVTSPMLWLDNAEMLIVGCTYSLDEQGGTLTELAIARPDSFQLLEGVAQSKLFGKLRTKEQREKREKAEDWSTL
;
A
#
# COMPACT_ATOMS: atom_id res chain seq x y z
N ARG A 1 -8.28 -12.99 2.31
CA ARG A 1 -6.93 -13.28 2.78
C ARG A 1 -6.55 -14.70 2.41
N PHE A 2 -5.26 -14.97 2.27
CA PHE A 2 -4.69 -16.26 1.87
C PHE A 2 -3.65 -16.69 2.90
N SER A 3 -3.40 -17.98 3.03
CA SER A 3 -2.42 -18.52 3.98
C SER A 3 -0.98 -18.29 3.52
N SER A 4 -0.76 -18.32 2.21
CA SER A 4 0.55 -18.04 1.62
C SER A 4 0.41 -17.24 0.33
N TYR A 5 1.39 -16.41 0.07
CA TYR A 5 1.49 -15.56 -1.12
C TYR A 5 2.79 -15.92 -1.82
N VAL A 6 2.70 -16.32 -3.08
CA VAL A 6 3.84 -16.71 -3.89
C VAL A 6 3.88 -15.82 -5.13
N ALA A 7 4.91 -14.99 -5.23
CA ALA A 7 5.18 -14.25 -6.45
C ALA A 7 6.14 -15.05 -7.33
N LYS A 8 5.75 -15.30 -8.57
CA LYS A 8 6.58 -15.97 -9.57
C LYS A 8 7.03 -14.98 -10.62
N GLY A 9 8.32 -14.98 -10.95
CA GLY A 9 8.86 -14.25 -12.08
C GLY A 9 8.66 -15.05 -13.38
N GLN A 10 8.70 -14.35 -14.52
CA GLN A 10 8.75 -15.00 -15.81
C GLN A 10 10.18 -15.55 -16.04
N GLY A 11 10.31 -16.81 -16.39
CA GLY A 11 11.56 -17.38 -16.84
C GLY A 11 12.00 -16.68 -18.13
N ARG A 12 13.27 -16.33 -18.23
CA ARG A 12 13.86 -15.79 -19.45
C ARG A 12 14.31 -16.97 -20.32
N LEU A 13 13.94 -16.99 -21.59
CA LEU A 13 14.60 -17.85 -22.56
C LEU A 13 16.06 -17.41 -22.64
N GLY A 14 16.99 -18.30 -22.32
CA GLY A 14 18.41 -18.09 -22.56
C GLY A 14 18.67 -17.84 -24.05
N ALA A 15 19.76 -17.17 -24.37
CA ALA A 15 20.17 -16.91 -25.76
C ALA A 15 20.36 -18.21 -26.54
N ASP A 16 20.57 -19.34 -25.86
CA ASP A 16 20.79 -20.68 -26.42
C ASP A 16 19.52 -21.54 -26.54
N GLY A 17 18.32 -20.92 -26.30
CA GLY A 17 17.04 -21.65 -26.41
C GLY A 17 16.72 -22.59 -25.25
N GLU A 18 17.62 -22.74 -24.29
CA GLU A 18 17.33 -23.47 -23.06
C GLU A 18 16.49 -22.63 -22.10
N THR A 19 15.34 -23.17 -21.75
CA THR A 19 14.50 -22.58 -20.68
C THR A 19 15.19 -22.86 -19.35
N GLU A 20 15.62 -21.80 -18.64
CA GLU A 20 15.96 -21.92 -17.22
C GLU A 20 14.75 -22.53 -16.50
N HIS A 21 14.87 -23.81 -16.12
CA HIS A 21 13.77 -24.62 -15.59
C HIS A 21 13.24 -24.16 -14.23
N SER A 22 13.84 -23.17 -13.60
CA SER A 22 13.35 -22.60 -12.35
C SER A 22 12.98 -21.14 -12.51
N ALA A 23 11.69 -20.87 -12.70
CA ALA A 23 11.18 -19.50 -12.56
C ALA A 23 11.44 -19.01 -11.13
N PRO A 24 12.17 -17.90 -10.94
CA PRO A 24 12.42 -17.37 -9.61
C PRO A 24 11.11 -17.11 -8.89
N SER A 25 11.05 -17.45 -7.60
CA SER A 25 9.85 -17.26 -6.79
C SER A 25 10.17 -16.67 -5.42
N GLY A 26 9.27 -15.85 -4.92
CA GLY A 26 9.31 -15.34 -3.56
C GLY A 26 8.03 -15.75 -2.82
N LYS A 27 8.16 -16.29 -1.61
CA LYS A 27 7.03 -16.75 -0.79
C LYS A 27 6.99 -15.99 0.53
N VAL A 28 5.77 -15.62 0.95
CA VAL A 28 5.47 -15.04 2.27
C VAL A 28 4.19 -15.69 2.79
N ASP A 29 4.21 -16.12 4.06
CA ASP A 29 3.06 -16.73 4.71
C ASP A 29 2.31 -15.70 5.58
N ASP A 30 0.99 -15.89 5.73
CA ASP A 30 0.15 -15.14 6.67
C ASP A 30 -0.21 -16.07 7.85
N PRO A 31 0.43 -15.89 9.02
CA PRO A 31 0.28 -16.83 10.15
C PRO A 31 -1.12 -16.83 10.76
N ILE A 32 -1.95 -15.81 10.46
CA ILE A 32 -3.31 -15.71 11.01
C ILE A 32 -4.26 -16.64 10.25
N ILE A 33 -3.93 -17.02 9.01
CA ILE A 33 -4.78 -17.89 8.19
C ILE A 33 -4.27 -19.33 8.28
N THR A 34 -4.90 -20.11 9.12
CA THR A 34 -4.54 -21.51 9.35
C THR A 34 -5.01 -22.46 8.25
N ARG A 35 -6.11 -22.10 7.55
CA ARG A 35 -6.62 -22.88 6.43
C ARG A 35 -5.70 -22.78 5.23
N HIS A 36 -5.32 -23.90 4.63
CA HIS A 36 -4.52 -23.92 3.40
C HIS A 36 -5.23 -23.24 2.23
N ARG A 37 -4.74 -22.06 1.86
CA ARG A 37 -5.29 -21.24 0.78
C ARG A 37 -4.16 -20.41 0.16
N PRO A 38 -3.33 -20.98 -0.70
CA PRO A 38 -2.24 -20.24 -1.36
C PRO A 38 -2.77 -19.30 -2.45
N LEU A 39 -2.07 -18.19 -2.66
CA LEU A 39 -2.22 -17.28 -3.77
C LEU A 39 -0.93 -17.23 -4.57
N ILE A 40 -1.01 -17.47 -5.86
CA ILE A 40 0.11 -17.31 -6.79
C ILE A 40 -0.14 -16.06 -7.63
N VAL A 41 0.86 -15.18 -7.69
CA VAL A 41 0.85 -13.93 -8.46
C VAL A 41 2.04 -13.95 -9.41
N LEU A 42 1.80 -13.64 -10.67
CA LEU A 42 2.88 -13.43 -11.65
C LEU A 42 3.39 -11.99 -11.52
N ALA A 43 4.70 -11.85 -11.46
CA ALA A 43 5.36 -10.54 -11.48
C ALA A 43 5.55 -10.10 -12.93
N GLU A 44 4.98 -8.95 -13.30
CA GLU A 44 4.99 -8.43 -14.68
C GLU A 44 6.38 -7.98 -15.13
N SER A 45 7.25 -7.60 -14.20
CA SER A 45 8.63 -7.19 -14.50
C SER A 45 9.57 -7.43 -13.33
N HIS A 46 10.80 -7.79 -13.63
CA HIS A 46 11.91 -7.76 -12.68
C HIS A 46 12.45 -6.32 -12.63
N SER A 47 11.97 -5.55 -11.66
CA SER A 47 12.67 -4.33 -11.29
C SER A 47 13.91 -4.73 -10.49
N LYS A 48 15.08 -4.16 -10.83
CA LYS A 48 16.35 -4.40 -10.11
C LYS A 48 16.26 -4.09 -8.61
N ASN A 49 15.22 -3.33 -8.18
CA ASN A 49 15.04 -2.82 -6.83
C ASN A 49 13.88 -3.49 -6.05
N ILE A 50 13.13 -4.39 -6.66
CA ILE A 50 11.99 -5.06 -6.02
C ILE A 50 12.19 -6.57 -6.18
N THR A 51 12.34 -7.25 -5.05
CA THR A 51 12.41 -8.69 -5.03
C THR A 51 11.02 -9.32 -5.17
N LEU A 52 10.96 -10.57 -5.62
CA LEU A 52 9.69 -11.30 -5.67
C LEU A 52 9.10 -11.52 -4.29
N ARG A 53 9.95 -11.55 -3.26
CA ARG A 53 9.53 -11.62 -1.87
C ARG A 53 8.81 -10.33 -1.43
N ASP A 54 9.36 -9.16 -1.79
CA ASP A 54 8.75 -7.86 -1.48
C ASP A 54 7.39 -7.74 -2.18
N ARG A 55 7.28 -8.26 -3.41
CA ARG A 55 5.99 -8.33 -4.13
C ARG A 55 4.99 -9.21 -3.41
N ALA A 56 5.39 -10.39 -2.93
CA ALA A 56 4.52 -11.29 -2.17
C ALA A 56 4.10 -10.66 -0.83
N GLU A 57 5.02 -9.96 -0.15
CA GLU A 57 4.75 -9.25 1.08
C GLU A 57 3.76 -8.10 0.89
N TRP A 58 3.94 -7.32 -0.15
CA TRP A 58 3.00 -6.26 -0.51
C TRP A 58 1.59 -6.81 -0.78
N GLU A 59 1.46 -7.91 -1.54
CA GLU A 59 0.16 -8.56 -1.78
C GLU A 59 -0.49 -9.02 -0.47
N ARG A 60 0.30 -9.56 0.46
CA ARG A 60 -0.19 -9.93 1.80
C ARG A 60 -0.74 -8.71 2.54
N ASN A 61 0.02 -7.62 2.59
CA ASN A 61 -0.34 -6.41 3.34
C ASN A 61 -1.58 -5.73 2.75
N VAL A 62 -1.62 -5.57 1.43
CA VAL A 62 -2.78 -4.98 0.74
C VAL A 62 -4.06 -5.80 0.96
N ARG A 63 -3.97 -7.14 0.86
CA ARG A 63 -5.14 -8.00 1.08
C ARG A 63 -5.54 -8.07 2.55
N ARG A 64 -4.58 -8.00 3.46
CA ARG A 64 -4.84 -7.86 4.89
C ARG A 64 -5.59 -6.56 5.17
N GLY A 65 -5.13 -5.45 4.64
CA GLY A 65 -5.79 -4.16 4.78
C GLY A 65 -7.19 -4.13 4.16
N ARG A 66 -7.35 -4.66 2.95
CA ARG A 66 -8.66 -4.75 2.29
C ARG A 66 -9.67 -5.62 3.02
N SER A 67 -9.22 -6.62 3.78
CA SER A 67 -10.10 -7.51 4.55
C SER A 67 -10.63 -6.88 5.85
N ALA A 68 -10.12 -5.74 6.27
CA ALA A 68 -10.50 -5.04 7.50
C ALA A 68 -11.01 -3.63 7.19
N ARG A 69 -11.88 -3.53 6.20
CA ARG A 69 -12.62 -2.30 5.89
C ARG A 69 -13.99 -2.35 6.57
N GLY A 70 -14.45 -1.20 7.00
CA GLY A 70 -15.75 -1.02 7.60
C GLY A 70 -16.23 0.41 7.50
N SER A 71 -17.47 0.66 7.91
CA SER A 71 -17.99 2.00 8.14
C SER A 71 -18.47 2.13 9.58
N ILE A 72 -18.30 3.31 10.13
CA ILE A 72 -18.76 3.68 11.47
C ILE A 72 -19.49 5.00 11.33
N THR A 73 -20.72 5.04 11.85
CA THR A 73 -21.49 6.28 11.91
C THR A 73 -21.28 6.93 13.27
N VAL A 74 -20.84 8.18 13.27
CA VAL A 74 -20.66 9.00 14.48
C VAL A 74 -21.60 10.20 14.44
N GLN A 75 -21.99 10.67 15.60
CA GLN A 75 -22.80 11.86 15.71
C GLN A 75 -21.93 13.10 15.58
N GLY A 76 -22.41 14.08 14.82
CA GLY A 76 -21.70 15.32 14.57
C GLY A 76 -20.71 15.24 13.41
N TRP A 77 -20.42 16.39 12.84
CA TRP A 77 -19.45 16.54 11.74
C TRP A 77 -18.03 16.76 12.25
N ARG A 78 -17.92 17.07 13.55
CA ARG A 78 -16.64 17.36 14.21
C ARG A 78 -16.31 16.32 15.25
N HIS A 79 -15.03 15.98 15.33
CA HIS A 79 -14.55 15.14 16.42
C HIS A 79 -14.44 15.95 17.74
N PRO A 80 -14.24 15.32 18.91
CA PRO A 80 -14.18 15.99 20.20
C PRO A 80 -13.13 17.10 20.29
N GLY A 81 -12.12 17.10 19.46
CA GLY A 81 -11.13 18.19 19.36
C GLY A 81 -11.59 19.43 18.60
N GLY A 82 -12.83 19.43 18.07
CA GLY A 82 -13.44 20.59 17.39
C GLY A 82 -13.18 20.68 15.88
N GLU A 83 -12.31 19.87 15.31
CA GLU A 83 -12.04 19.83 13.88
C GLU A 83 -13.01 18.90 13.15
N LEU A 84 -13.20 19.11 11.84
CA LEU A 84 -13.99 18.20 11.00
C LEU A 84 -13.31 16.83 10.88
N TRP A 85 -14.13 15.80 10.75
CA TRP A 85 -13.63 14.48 10.35
C TRP A 85 -13.09 14.58 8.93
N LEU A 86 -11.81 14.30 8.72
CA LEU A 86 -11.17 14.39 7.42
C LEU A 86 -10.62 13.03 6.97
N PRO A 87 -10.67 12.73 5.66
CA PRO A 87 -9.98 11.56 5.10
C PRO A 87 -8.47 11.68 5.35
N ASN A 88 -7.79 10.51 5.32
CA ASN A 88 -6.35 10.39 5.54
C ASN A 88 -5.89 10.77 6.97
N THR A 89 -6.77 10.66 7.95
CA THR A 89 -6.43 10.80 9.37
C THR A 89 -6.50 9.45 10.07
N LEU A 90 -5.62 9.23 11.05
CA LEU A 90 -5.62 8.03 11.89
C LEU A 90 -6.55 8.25 13.07
N VAL A 91 -7.35 7.23 13.37
CA VAL A 91 -8.26 7.21 14.51
C VAL A 91 -8.12 5.89 15.25
N SER A 92 -8.21 5.98 16.57
CA SER A 92 -8.28 4.80 17.41
C SER A 92 -9.73 4.36 17.57
N VAL A 93 -10.01 3.11 17.21
CA VAL A 93 -11.36 2.53 17.24
C VAL A 93 -11.41 1.40 18.23
N THR A 94 -12.34 1.52 19.17
CA THR A 94 -12.71 0.44 20.08
C THR A 94 -14.17 0.06 19.82
N SER A 95 -14.39 -1.15 19.34
CA SER A 95 -15.73 -1.69 19.07
C SER A 95 -15.76 -3.18 19.38
N PRO A 96 -16.42 -3.60 20.44
CA PRO A 96 -16.57 -5.02 20.76
C PRO A 96 -17.29 -5.80 19.65
N MET A 97 -18.25 -5.17 18.96
CA MET A 97 -18.98 -5.80 17.85
C MET A 97 -18.06 -6.12 16.67
N LEU A 98 -17.06 -5.29 16.40
CA LEU A 98 -16.10 -5.47 15.30
C LEU A 98 -14.81 -6.18 15.78
N TRP A 99 -14.75 -6.62 17.04
CA TRP A 99 -13.56 -7.22 17.64
C TRP A 99 -12.33 -6.32 17.53
N LEU A 100 -12.56 -5.01 17.63
CA LEU A 100 -11.52 -3.99 17.63
C LEU A 100 -11.35 -3.48 19.06
N ASP A 101 -10.14 -3.54 19.55
CA ASP A 101 -9.74 -2.98 20.83
C ASP A 101 -8.58 -2.02 20.60
N ASN A 102 -8.84 -0.73 20.78
CA ASN A 102 -7.87 0.35 20.55
C ASN A 102 -7.11 0.20 19.23
N ALA A 103 -7.81 -0.22 18.17
CA ALA A 103 -7.21 -0.47 16.88
C ALA A 103 -7.01 0.84 16.12
N GLU A 104 -5.79 1.09 15.67
CA GLU A 104 -5.48 2.23 14.83
C GLU A 104 -5.99 1.99 13.41
N MET A 105 -6.91 2.85 12.95
CA MET A 105 -7.55 2.76 11.65
C MET A 105 -7.39 4.08 10.89
N LEU A 106 -7.28 3.97 9.58
CA LEU A 106 -7.21 5.12 8.68
C LEU A 106 -8.62 5.46 8.18
N ILE A 107 -9.02 6.71 8.28
CA ILE A 107 -10.23 7.22 7.62
C ILE A 107 -9.94 7.33 6.13
N VAL A 108 -10.67 6.56 5.33
CA VAL A 108 -10.54 6.54 3.87
C VAL A 108 -11.49 7.55 3.21
N GLY A 109 -12.65 7.76 3.85
CA GLY A 109 -13.65 8.70 3.36
C GLY A 109 -14.60 9.11 4.47
N CYS A 110 -15.19 10.30 4.31
CA CYS A 110 -16.20 10.85 5.21
C CYS A 110 -17.42 11.25 4.40
N THR A 111 -18.60 10.83 4.85
CA THR A 111 -19.88 11.26 4.30
C THR A 111 -20.64 11.99 5.39
N TYR A 112 -20.91 13.27 5.17
CA TYR A 112 -21.66 14.09 6.11
C TYR A 112 -23.14 14.11 5.72
N SER A 113 -24.00 13.86 6.66
CA SER A 113 -25.44 13.92 6.48
C SER A 113 -26.11 14.77 7.54
N LEU A 114 -27.21 15.38 7.15
CA LEU A 114 -28.12 16.09 8.04
C LEU A 114 -29.52 15.49 7.85
N ASP A 115 -30.06 14.97 8.92
CA ASP A 115 -31.39 14.40 8.94
C ASP A 115 -32.23 15.08 10.01
N GLU A 116 -33.53 15.27 9.72
CA GLU A 116 -34.46 15.92 10.65
C GLU A 116 -34.64 15.13 11.96
N GLN A 117 -34.51 13.80 11.90
CA GLN A 117 -34.67 12.92 13.07
C GLN A 117 -33.34 12.57 13.73
N GLY A 118 -32.26 12.42 12.93
CA GLY A 118 -30.94 12.02 13.40
C GLY A 118 -29.97 13.17 13.67
N GLY A 119 -30.32 14.39 13.24
CA GLY A 119 -29.42 15.55 13.33
C GLY A 119 -28.22 15.45 12.39
N THR A 120 -27.08 15.92 12.85
CA THR A 120 -25.83 15.86 12.08
C THR A 120 -25.15 14.52 12.31
N LEU A 121 -24.90 13.76 11.24
CA LEU A 121 -24.22 12.47 11.27
C LEU A 121 -23.03 12.49 10.32
N THR A 122 -21.99 11.71 10.66
CA THR A 122 -20.87 11.47 9.76
C THR A 122 -20.64 9.96 9.65
N GLU A 123 -20.70 9.45 8.44
CA GLU A 123 -20.28 8.08 8.14
C GLU A 123 -18.79 8.10 7.79
N LEU A 124 -17.99 7.41 8.58
CA LEU A 124 -16.54 7.23 8.40
C LEU A 124 -16.28 5.90 7.76
N ALA A 125 -15.77 5.90 6.54
CA ALA A 125 -15.21 4.70 5.92
C ALA A 125 -13.79 4.49 6.48
N ILE A 126 -13.57 3.37 7.17
CA ILE A 126 -12.30 3.06 7.83
C ILE A 126 -11.63 1.86 7.19
N ALA A 127 -10.31 1.85 7.20
CA ALA A 127 -9.49 0.73 6.75
C ALA A 127 -8.19 0.66 7.57
N ARG A 128 -7.52 -0.48 7.55
CA ARG A 128 -6.19 -0.58 8.15
C ARG A 128 -5.17 0.21 7.33
N PRO A 129 -4.24 0.95 7.96
CA PRO A 129 -3.21 1.71 7.26
C PRO A 129 -2.31 0.82 6.39
N ASP A 130 -2.09 -0.45 6.77
CA ASP A 130 -1.30 -1.43 6.00
C ASP A 130 -1.78 -1.59 4.54
N SER A 131 -3.06 -1.29 4.25
CA SER A 131 -3.63 -1.43 2.89
C SER A 131 -3.11 -0.39 1.90
N PHE A 132 -2.49 0.67 2.40
CA PHE A 132 -2.00 1.80 1.60
C PHE A 132 -0.48 1.88 1.55
N GLN A 133 0.22 0.90 2.12
CA GLN A 133 1.67 0.83 2.03
C GLN A 133 2.13 0.69 0.59
N LEU A 134 3.00 1.59 0.16
CA LEU A 134 3.68 1.50 -1.13
C LEU A 134 4.80 0.46 -1.05
N LEU A 135 5.09 -0.20 -2.18
CA LEU A 135 6.32 -0.96 -2.32
C LEU A 135 7.50 0.01 -2.20
N GLU A 136 8.31 -0.15 -1.16
CA GLU A 136 9.45 0.74 -0.88
C GLU A 136 10.38 0.93 -2.07
N GLY A 137 10.66 -0.13 -2.84
CA GLY A 137 11.46 -0.07 -4.05
C GLY A 137 10.91 0.85 -5.14
N VAL A 138 9.57 0.98 -5.27
CA VAL A 138 8.93 1.89 -6.24
C VAL A 138 8.99 3.34 -5.76
N ALA A 139 8.77 3.57 -4.46
CA ALA A 139 8.85 4.91 -3.89
C ALA A 139 10.27 5.47 -3.97
N GLN A 140 11.26 4.68 -3.60
CA GLN A 140 12.67 5.09 -3.67
C GLN A 140 13.15 5.31 -5.11
N SER A 141 12.79 4.42 -6.05
CA SER A 141 13.21 4.59 -7.46
C SER A 141 12.65 5.86 -8.09
N LYS A 142 11.41 6.26 -7.77
CA LYS A 142 10.82 7.51 -8.26
C LYS A 142 11.47 8.75 -7.63
N LEU A 143 11.81 8.71 -6.35
CA LEU A 143 12.48 9.80 -5.65
C LEU A 143 13.93 9.95 -6.12
N PHE A 144 14.70 8.87 -6.15
CA PHE A 144 16.09 8.89 -6.61
C PHE A 144 16.22 9.18 -8.10
N GLY A 145 15.27 8.74 -8.93
CA GLY A 145 15.20 9.09 -10.35
C GLY A 145 15.03 10.60 -10.57
N LYS A 146 14.16 11.25 -9.78
CA LYS A 146 13.98 12.71 -9.84
C LYS A 146 15.19 13.49 -9.35
N LEU A 147 15.84 13.04 -8.27
CA LEU A 147 17.05 13.69 -7.72
C LEU A 147 18.23 13.56 -8.70
N ARG A 148 18.44 12.37 -9.27
CA ARG A 148 19.53 12.13 -10.23
C ARG A 148 19.38 12.93 -11.51
N THR A 149 18.15 13.12 -12.00
CA THR A 149 17.88 13.97 -13.18
C THR A 149 18.13 15.46 -12.89
N LYS A 150 17.86 15.91 -11.67
CA LYS A 150 18.11 17.29 -11.27
C LYS A 150 19.61 17.58 -11.13
N GLU A 151 20.37 16.71 -10.48
CA GLU A 151 21.84 16.82 -10.39
C GLU A 151 22.54 16.74 -11.75
N GLN A 152 22.03 15.91 -12.67
CA GLN A 152 22.57 15.83 -14.03
C GLN A 152 22.29 17.09 -14.85
N ARG A 153 21.15 17.75 -14.64
CA ARG A 153 20.85 19.05 -15.27
C ARG A 153 21.76 20.15 -14.72
N GLU A 154 21.88 20.25 -13.40
CA GLU A 154 22.75 21.24 -12.76
C GLU A 154 24.24 21.07 -13.15
N LYS A 155 24.72 19.82 -13.33
CA LYS A 155 26.08 19.55 -13.83
C LYS A 155 26.25 19.94 -15.30
N ARG A 156 25.23 19.80 -16.13
CA ARG A 156 25.28 20.24 -17.54
C ARG A 156 25.29 21.76 -17.63
N GLU A 157 24.40 22.45 -16.94
CA GLU A 157 24.35 23.90 -16.88
C GLU A 157 25.69 24.51 -16.44
N LYS A 158 26.30 23.93 -15.39
CA LYS A 158 27.63 24.36 -14.95
C LYS A 158 28.74 24.08 -15.95
N ALA A 159 28.65 22.99 -16.72
CA ALA A 159 29.65 22.66 -17.73
C ALA A 159 29.53 23.55 -18.98
N GLU A 160 28.34 24.01 -19.35
CA GLU A 160 28.10 24.94 -20.44
C GLU A 160 28.56 26.35 -20.07
N ASP A 161 28.43 26.79 -18.84
CA ASP A 161 28.85 28.10 -18.36
C ASP A 161 30.40 28.24 -18.37
N TRP A 162 31.15 27.15 -18.19
CA TRP A 162 32.61 27.13 -18.30
C TRP A 162 33.15 27.08 -19.73
N SER A 163 32.32 26.83 -20.74
CA SER A 163 32.73 26.79 -22.14
C SER A 163 32.58 28.12 -22.85
N THR A 164 32.02 29.14 -22.19
CA THR A 164 31.74 30.49 -22.71
C THR A 164 32.65 31.58 -22.13
N LEU A 165 33.67 31.20 -21.35
CA LEU A 165 34.73 32.06 -20.83
C LEU A 165 36.07 31.74 -21.54
#